data_484a32ab5bdfe88886e23e1a34de19c9
#
_entry.id   484a32ab5bdfe88886e23e1a34de19c9
#
_cell.length_a   1.000
_cell.length_b   1.000
_cell.length_c   1.000
_cell.angle_alpha   90.00
_cell.angle_beta   90.00
_cell.angle_gamma   90.00
#
_symmetry.space_group_name_H-M   'P 1'
#
loop_
_entity.id
_entity.type
_entity.pdbx_description
1 polymer ?
#
loop_
_entity_poly.entity_id
_entity_poly.type
_entity_poly.pdbx_seq_one_letter_code
_entity_poly.pdbx_strand_id
1 'polypeptide(L)'
;AGFQVATYRGIPVIVDPDCQGSFTSADANLGSNVYVMDTRYLELAIAAPTQYIDNRDFFQANAFVLRGLFYTIGELRSLRLDAHAKITDLNA
;
A
#
# COMPACT_ATOMS: atom_id res chain seq x y z
N ALA A 1 2.62 -25.55 11.48
CA ALA A 1 3.53 -24.42 11.48
C ALA A 1 2.74 -23.15 11.15
N GLY A 2 2.55 -22.31 12.08
CA GLY A 2 1.86 -21.05 11.90
C GLY A 2 2.80 -19.87 12.07
N PHE A 3 2.36 -18.71 11.65
CA PHE A 3 3.06 -17.49 11.97
C PHE A 3 2.80 -17.14 13.43
N GLN A 4 3.88 -16.87 14.16
CA GLN A 4 3.72 -16.20 15.44
C GLN A 4 3.68 -14.70 15.19
N VAL A 5 2.52 -14.12 15.40
CA VAL A 5 2.33 -12.68 15.28
C VAL A 5 2.30 -12.10 16.68
N ALA A 6 3.11 -11.07 16.92
CA ALA A 6 3.03 -10.35 18.18
C ALA A 6 1.64 -9.74 18.32
N THR A 7 1.08 -9.78 19.52
CA THR A 7 -0.22 -9.21 19.81
C THR A 7 -0.13 -8.17 20.92
N TYR A 8 -0.94 -7.14 20.81
CA TYR A 8 -1.11 -6.14 21.85
C TYR A 8 -2.60 -6.05 22.19
N ARG A 9 -2.96 -6.49 23.40
CA ARG A 9 -4.35 -6.54 23.87
C ARG A 9 -5.28 -7.29 22.90
N GLY A 10 -4.80 -8.42 22.35
CA GLY A 10 -5.56 -9.20 21.39
C GLY A 10 -5.54 -8.71 19.96
N ILE A 11 -4.86 -7.60 19.68
CA ILE A 11 -4.73 -7.04 18.33
C ILE A 11 -3.43 -7.54 17.72
N PRO A 12 -3.47 -8.18 16.54
CA PRO A 12 -2.24 -8.61 15.87
C PRO A 12 -1.40 -7.40 15.45
N VAL A 13 -0.08 -7.50 15.65
CA VAL A 13 0.86 -6.47 15.25
C VAL A 13 1.71 -7.01 14.10
N ILE A 14 1.70 -6.31 12.98
CA ILE A 14 2.47 -6.66 11.79
C ILE A 14 3.49 -5.56 11.54
N VAL A 15 4.74 -5.95 11.37
CA VAL A 15 5.81 -5.01 11.05
C VAL A 15 5.93 -4.90 9.53
N ASP A 16 5.85 -3.66 9.04
CA ASP A 16 5.96 -3.37 7.61
C ASP A 16 7.02 -2.29 7.42
N PRO A 17 8.08 -2.54 6.65
CA PRO A 17 9.11 -1.54 6.42
C PRO A 17 8.63 -0.32 5.64
N ASP A 18 7.48 -0.41 4.97
CA ASP A 18 6.91 0.71 4.23
C ASP A 18 6.15 1.69 5.12
N CYS A 19 5.97 1.38 6.41
CA CYS A 19 5.35 2.28 7.38
C CYS A 19 6.34 3.33 7.90
N GLN A 20 6.99 4.04 7.01
CA GLN A 20 7.96 5.06 7.37
C GLN A 20 7.31 6.43 7.44
N GLY A 21 7.76 7.24 8.39
CA GLY A 21 7.34 8.63 8.50
C GLY A 21 8.00 9.51 7.44
N SER A 22 7.58 10.76 7.38
CA SER A 22 8.20 11.69 6.45
C SER A 22 9.63 12.01 6.90
N PHE A 23 10.55 11.89 5.97
CA PHE A 23 11.94 12.23 6.20
C PHE A 23 12.16 13.67 5.76
N THR A 24 12.37 14.57 6.71
CA THR A 24 12.98 15.84 6.37
C THR A 24 14.48 15.68 6.52
N SER A 25 15.23 16.17 5.57
CA SER A 25 16.68 16.04 5.53
C SER A 25 17.39 16.69 6.73
N ALA A 26 16.66 17.40 7.56
CA ALA A 26 17.19 18.04 8.77
C ALA A 26 17.06 17.17 10.02
N ASP A 27 16.28 16.09 9.97
CA ASP A 27 16.07 15.23 11.12
C ASP A 27 16.91 13.97 11.01
N ALA A 28 17.88 13.84 11.90
CA ALA A 28 18.64 12.61 12.04
C ALA A 28 17.83 11.48 12.68
N ASN A 29 16.63 11.78 13.16
CA ASN A 29 15.75 10.81 13.78
C ASN A 29 14.74 10.31 12.76
N LEU A 30 14.90 9.07 12.35
CA LEU A 30 13.97 8.41 11.46
C LEU A 30 12.73 8.02 12.27
N GLY A 31 11.68 8.81 12.13
CA GLY A 31 10.40 8.51 12.75
C GLY A 31 9.66 7.40 12.01
N SER A 32 8.96 6.57 12.74
CA SER A 32 8.07 5.56 12.15
C SER A 32 6.63 5.86 12.48
N ASN A 33 5.74 5.30 11.69
CA ASN A 33 4.30 5.44 11.87
C ASN A 33 3.70 4.11 12.29
N VAL A 34 2.68 4.18 13.12
CA VAL A 34 1.85 3.02 13.47
C VAL A 34 0.42 3.30 13.00
N TYR A 35 -0.12 2.36 12.24
CA TYR A 35 -1.50 2.42 11.78
C TYR A 35 -2.31 1.37 12.52
N VAL A 36 -3.39 1.80 13.15
CA VAL A 36 -4.36 0.91 13.77
C VAL A 36 -5.61 0.94 12.91
N MET A 37 -5.95 -0.21 12.33
CA MET A 37 -7.00 -0.29 11.34
C MET A 37 -7.99 -1.39 11.68
N ASP A 38 -9.27 -1.12 11.42
CA ASP A 38 -10.30 -2.14 11.42
C ASP A 38 -10.56 -2.56 9.98
N THR A 39 -10.15 -3.76 9.63
CA THR A 39 -10.21 -4.26 8.26
C THR A 39 -11.64 -4.48 7.77
N ARG A 40 -12.62 -4.53 8.66
CA ARG A 40 -14.04 -4.61 8.26
C ARG A 40 -14.52 -3.38 7.51
N TYR A 41 -13.84 -2.25 7.71
CA TYR A 41 -14.22 -0.96 7.11
C TYR A 41 -13.22 -0.51 6.04
N LEU A 42 -12.32 -1.39 5.63
CA LEU A 42 -11.38 -1.11 4.54
C LEU A 42 -11.75 -1.93 3.32
N GLU A 43 -11.75 -1.28 2.17
CA GLU A 43 -12.01 -1.92 0.89
C GLU A 43 -11.00 -1.47 -0.15
N LEU A 44 -10.65 -2.38 -1.03
CA LEU A 44 -9.94 -2.05 -2.25
C LEU A 44 -10.97 -1.98 -3.38
N ALA A 45 -11.26 -0.76 -3.83
CA ALA A 45 -12.19 -0.53 -4.93
C ALA A 45 -11.42 -0.63 -6.25
N ILE A 46 -11.78 -1.57 -7.09
CA ILE A 46 -11.12 -1.81 -8.37
C ILE A 46 -12.04 -1.36 -9.49
N ALA A 47 -11.64 -0.28 -10.18
CA ALA A 47 -12.36 0.22 -11.34
C ALA A 47 -12.03 -0.59 -12.60
N ALA A 48 -10.78 -1.02 -12.73
CA ALA A 48 -10.34 -1.87 -13.83
C ALA A 48 -9.44 -2.99 -13.26
N PRO A 49 -9.82 -4.26 -13.42
CA PRO A 49 -8.97 -5.36 -13.00
C PRO A 49 -7.69 -5.39 -13.81
N THR A 50 -6.70 -6.14 -13.33
CA THR A 50 -5.42 -6.24 -14.03
C THR A 50 -5.64 -6.81 -15.43
N GLN A 51 -5.22 -6.07 -16.43
CA GLN A 51 -5.35 -6.42 -17.84
C GLN A 51 -3.99 -6.32 -18.52
N TYR A 52 -3.84 -7.11 -19.58
CA TYR A 52 -2.65 -7.07 -20.42
C TYR A 52 -3.00 -6.52 -21.79
N ILE A 53 -2.26 -5.52 -22.22
CA ILE A 53 -2.38 -4.93 -23.56
C ILE A 53 -1.05 -5.12 -24.25
N ASP A 54 -1.08 -5.70 -25.47
CA ASP A 54 0.12 -5.89 -26.26
C ASP A 54 0.32 -4.74 -27.28
N ASN A 55 1.43 -4.79 -28.01
CA ASN A 55 1.77 -3.71 -28.93
C ASN A 55 0.91 -3.65 -30.19
N ARG A 56 -0.01 -4.59 -30.37
CA ARG A 56 -0.99 -4.49 -31.46
C ARG A 56 -1.92 -3.30 -31.27
N ASP A 57 -2.16 -2.93 -30.01
CA ASP A 57 -2.97 -1.79 -29.64
C ASP A 57 -2.17 -0.49 -29.59
N PHE A 58 -0.84 -0.60 -29.54
CA PHE A 58 0.07 0.55 -29.52
C PHE A 58 0.95 0.54 -30.76
N PHE A 59 0.40 0.94 -31.86
CA PHE A 59 1.16 0.97 -33.11
C PHE A 59 2.17 2.13 -33.08
N GLN A 60 3.46 1.78 -33.04
CA GLN A 60 4.53 2.74 -33.25
C GLN A 60 5.20 2.46 -34.60
N ALA A 61 5.06 3.40 -35.53
CA ALA A 61 5.78 3.34 -36.78
C ALA A 61 7.29 3.37 -36.51
N ASN A 62 8.04 2.52 -37.19
CA ASN A 62 9.50 2.44 -37.17
C ASN A 62 10.13 1.76 -35.94
N ALA A 63 9.39 0.97 -35.16
CA ALA A 63 9.98 0.22 -34.07
C ALA A 63 9.65 -1.27 -34.17
N PHE A 64 10.69 -2.10 -34.30
CA PHE A 64 10.58 -3.55 -34.18
C PHE A 64 10.69 -3.97 -32.71
N VAL A 65 9.78 -3.48 -31.89
CA VAL A 65 9.78 -3.77 -30.46
C VAL A 65 8.42 -4.30 -30.06
N LEU A 66 8.40 -5.48 -29.42
CA LEU A 66 7.20 -6.01 -28.79
C LEU A 66 7.09 -5.42 -27.40
N ARG A 67 6.02 -4.68 -27.16
CA ARG A 67 5.74 -4.07 -25.86
C ARG A 67 4.43 -4.62 -25.33
N GLY A 68 4.42 -4.90 -24.04
CA GLY A 68 3.22 -5.25 -23.33
C GLY A 68 3.05 -4.35 -22.13
N LEU A 69 1.80 -4.12 -21.77
CA LEU A 69 1.46 -3.31 -20.60
C LEU A 69 0.46 -4.06 -19.74
N PHE A 70 0.80 -4.23 -18.48
CA PHE A 70 -0.16 -4.63 -17.47
C PHE A 70 -0.65 -3.37 -16.76
N TYR A 71 -1.95 -3.24 -16.61
CA TYR A 71 -2.49 -2.13 -15.85
C TYR A 71 -3.65 -2.57 -14.98
N THR A 72 -3.80 -1.88 -13.87
CA THR A 72 -4.94 -2.01 -13.00
C THR A 72 -5.26 -0.64 -12.42
N ILE A 73 -6.52 -0.36 -12.21
CA ILE A 73 -6.96 0.90 -11.61
C ILE A 73 -7.76 0.56 -10.37
N GLY A 74 -7.29 1.04 -9.24
CA GLY A 74 -7.95 0.79 -7.98
C GLY A 74 -7.58 1.83 -6.95
N GLU A 75 -8.35 1.88 -5.89
CA GLU A 75 -8.11 2.79 -4.78
C GLU A 75 -8.55 2.13 -3.49
N LEU A 76 -7.78 2.38 -2.43
CA LEU A 76 -8.15 1.96 -1.08
C LEU A 76 -9.14 2.97 -0.51
N ARG A 77 -10.26 2.48 0.00
CA ARG A 77 -11.24 3.35 0.65
C ARG A 77 -11.60 2.84 2.03
N SER A 78 -11.97 3.77 2.90
CA SER A 78 -12.48 3.47 4.22
C SER A 78 -13.99 3.76 4.26
N LEU A 79 -14.75 2.80 4.74
CA LEU A 79 -16.19 2.97 4.93
C LEU A 79 -16.51 3.75 6.20
N ARG A 80 -15.56 3.82 7.13
CA ARG A 80 -15.73 4.50 8.40
C ARG A 80 -14.39 5.00 8.90
N LEU A 81 -14.16 6.30 8.81
CA LEU A 81 -12.87 6.90 9.16
C LEU A 81 -12.58 6.84 10.65
N ASP A 82 -13.57 6.91 11.49
CA ASP A 82 -13.39 6.89 12.95
C ASP A 82 -13.04 5.49 13.50
N ALA A 83 -13.05 4.47 12.66
CA ALA A 83 -12.60 3.13 13.04
C ALA A 83 -11.10 2.93 12.96
N HIS A 84 -10.36 3.93 12.48
CA HIS A 84 -8.91 3.84 12.27
C HIS A 84 -8.18 4.92 13.05
N ALA A 85 -6.93 4.64 13.37
CA ALA A 85 -6.06 5.60 14.06
C ALA A 85 -4.66 5.53 13.48
N LYS A 86 -3.93 6.62 13.65
CA LYS A 86 -2.54 6.71 13.21
C LYS A 86 -1.71 7.37 14.31
N ILE A 87 -0.57 6.78 14.62
CA ILE A 87 0.43 7.35 15.50
C ILE A 87 1.64 7.72 14.65
N THR A 88 2.06 8.97 14.72
CA THR A 88 3.17 9.48 13.93
C THR A 88 4.38 9.80 14.80
N ASP A 89 5.54 9.91 14.18
CA ASP A 89 6.78 10.34 14.80
C ASP A 89 7.20 9.51 16.01
N LEU A 90 7.10 8.19 15.88
CA LEU A 90 7.66 7.31 16.89
C LEU A 90 9.16 7.22 16.69
N ASN A 91 9.89 7.71 17.67
CA ASN A 91 11.33 7.59 17.73
C ASN A 91 11.69 6.35 18.57
N ALA A 92 12.54 5.55 18.00
CA ALA A 92 13.09 4.40 18.73
C ALA A 92 14.21 4.84 19.66
#